data_b0d093da1a9f6b45eeea9b7c54bb7b66
#
_entry.id   b0d093da1a9f6b45eeea9b7c54bb7b66
#
_cell.length_a   1.000
_cell.length_b   1.000
_cell.length_c   1.000
_cell.angle_alpha   90.00
_cell.angle_beta   90.00
_cell.angle_gamma   90.00
#
_symmetry.space_group_name_H-M   'P 1'
#
loop_
_entity.id
_entity.type
_entity.pdbx_description
1 polymer ?
#
loop_
_entity_poly.entity_id
_entity_poly.type
_entity_poly.pdbx_seq_one_letter_code
_entity_poly.pdbx_strand_id
1 'polypeptide(L)'
;MQFPLISLRGWTVFDNSKATACLVVVLLFTHAGLLAYSATRHSPTMNEPGHLVAGLSHWKFGRFEIYRVNPPLTHFVAAIPVIIAGYNEDWSGFYDSPGARPEFKMGEDFVRANGERSIWLFTIARWACIPFSLIGGLFCFFWSRELWGSNLAGLISLFLWCFEPNILAHGELVTPDCAASAFGLGACYLFWRWLRVPGWGRAGAVGAMLGLAELTKTSWIMLFGLWPLLWLCWLWTEHRSRISASQIPPTDSPRPCTQGRGAGGEGSNDQAARLVSHTSSVLTQFTQLVGILLLGLYVLNLGYGFDGSFTRLKDFTFVSKAFTGLKEAGDPGNRFHASVLGNLPVPFPKQYLRGVDLQKKDFEHYGQPSYLRGEWKQGGWWYYYLYGLAVKTPHGSQAILLLSFVTLAVYWHRSRSTPGGEARFIPSASHVRPRDLLALSLAPLTLLVLVSSQLEFNHHVRYVLPVLGFAYVFAGVTAFWFRPRRTAVG
;
A
#
# COMPACT_ATOMS: atom_id res chain seq x y z
N MET A 1 23.10 14.20 28.72
CA MET A 1 23.58 14.84 27.47
C MET A 1 22.45 15.63 26.84
N GLN A 2 22.57 16.96 26.84
CA GLN A 2 21.65 17.85 26.13
C GLN A 2 22.17 17.93 24.67
N PHE A 3 21.50 17.27 23.74
CA PHE A 3 21.80 17.48 22.33
C PHE A 3 21.30 18.88 21.92
N PRO A 4 22.11 19.70 21.20
CA PRO A 4 21.68 21.00 20.72
C PRO A 4 20.59 20.78 19.65
N LEU A 5 19.37 21.24 19.93
CA LEU A 5 18.32 21.37 18.93
C LEU A 5 18.70 22.53 18.01
N ILE A 6 18.81 22.27 16.73
CA ILE A 6 19.10 23.29 15.71
C ILE A 6 17.89 24.24 15.66
N SER A 7 18.04 25.41 16.23
CA SER A 7 17.05 26.51 16.14
C SER A 7 17.29 27.26 14.83
N LEU A 8 16.57 26.90 13.77
CA LEU A 8 16.56 27.67 12.53
C LEU A 8 15.38 28.67 12.59
N ARG A 9 15.68 29.97 12.68
CA ARG A 9 14.70 31.04 12.45
C ARG A 9 14.18 30.91 11.03
N GLY A 10 12.86 30.64 10.86
CA GLY A 10 12.22 30.51 9.53
C GLY A 10 11.28 29.31 9.37
N TRP A 11 11.21 28.43 10.32
CA TRP A 11 10.41 27.17 10.23
C TRP A 11 8.89 27.35 10.42
N THR A 12 8.42 28.57 10.71
CA THR A 12 6.98 28.92 10.73
C THR A 12 6.31 28.75 9.36
N VAL A 13 7.09 28.66 8.28
CA VAL A 13 6.57 28.41 6.92
C VAL A 13 5.84 27.08 6.83
N PHE A 14 6.29 26.05 7.56
CA PHE A 14 5.67 24.71 7.51
C PHE A 14 4.38 24.62 8.35
N ASP A 15 4.11 25.56 9.25
CA ASP A 15 2.84 25.66 9.96
C ASP A 15 1.78 26.39 9.12
N ASN A 16 2.19 27.11 8.07
CA ASN A 16 1.31 27.79 7.15
C ASN A 16 0.73 26.77 6.14
N SER A 17 -0.59 26.58 6.17
CA SER A 17 -1.27 25.63 5.29
C SER A 17 -1.12 25.95 3.79
N LYS A 18 -1.06 27.23 3.41
CA LYS A 18 -0.87 27.66 2.02
C LYS A 18 0.53 27.36 1.52
N ALA A 19 1.56 27.65 2.33
CA ALA A 19 2.95 27.32 2.00
C ALA A 19 3.17 25.81 1.90
N THR A 20 2.58 25.02 2.80
CA THR A 20 2.62 23.56 2.73
C THR A 20 1.96 23.05 1.45
N ALA A 21 0.78 23.57 1.09
CA ALA A 21 0.10 23.17 -0.15
C ALA A 21 0.94 23.52 -1.39
N CYS A 22 1.55 24.71 -1.43
CA CYS A 22 2.46 25.10 -2.50
C CYS A 22 3.64 24.15 -2.63
N LEU A 23 4.30 23.78 -1.52
CA LEU A 23 5.41 22.82 -1.52
C LEU A 23 4.97 21.42 -1.99
N VAL A 24 3.81 20.93 -1.58
CA VAL A 24 3.25 19.68 -2.08
C VAL A 24 3.07 19.71 -3.59
N VAL A 25 2.46 20.79 -4.12
CA VAL A 25 2.26 20.96 -5.56
C VAL A 25 3.61 21.01 -6.30
N VAL A 26 4.58 21.78 -5.80
CA VAL A 26 5.93 21.87 -6.41
C VAL A 26 6.61 20.51 -6.45
N LEU A 27 6.60 19.75 -5.34
CA LEU A 27 7.22 18.42 -5.28
C LEU A 27 6.55 17.45 -6.26
N LEU A 28 5.21 17.41 -6.29
CA LEU A 28 4.48 16.53 -7.21
C LEU A 28 4.68 16.94 -8.68
N PHE A 29 4.70 18.23 -8.97
CA PHE A 29 4.94 18.71 -10.33
C PHE A 29 6.36 18.39 -10.81
N THR A 30 7.36 18.58 -9.93
CA THR A 30 8.75 18.18 -10.20
C THR A 30 8.84 16.67 -10.44
N HIS A 31 8.20 15.87 -9.59
CA HIS A 31 8.16 14.41 -9.75
C HIS A 31 7.51 14.00 -11.08
N ALA A 32 6.35 14.57 -11.41
CA ALA A 32 5.69 14.33 -12.70
C ALA A 32 6.58 14.70 -13.89
N GLY A 33 7.28 15.84 -13.81
CA GLY A 33 8.22 16.28 -14.85
C GLY A 33 9.39 15.33 -15.04
N LEU A 34 9.97 14.82 -13.93
CA LEU A 34 11.03 13.82 -13.97
C LEU A 34 10.56 12.52 -14.63
N LEU A 35 9.38 12.00 -14.24
CA LEU A 35 8.80 10.80 -14.82
C LEU A 35 8.46 10.99 -16.29
N ALA A 36 7.84 12.13 -16.65
CA ALA A 36 7.47 12.41 -18.03
C ALA A 36 8.71 12.55 -18.95
N TYR A 37 9.77 13.15 -18.44
CA TYR A 37 11.05 13.25 -19.15
C TYR A 37 11.70 11.86 -19.32
N SER A 38 11.79 11.08 -18.23
CA SER A 38 12.38 9.74 -18.24
C SER A 38 11.65 8.81 -19.23
N ALA A 39 10.32 8.86 -19.29
CA ALA A 39 9.49 8.09 -20.21
C ALA A 39 9.90 8.24 -21.69
N THR A 40 10.55 9.34 -22.06
CA THR A 40 11.00 9.63 -23.42
C THR A 40 12.43 9.18 -23.71
N ARG A 41 13.19 8.71 -22.70
CA ARG A 41 14.66 8.55 -22.79
C ARG A 41 15.15 7.13 -23.00
N HIS A 42 14.29 6.14 -22.85
CA HIS A 42 14.69 4.74 -22.97
C HIS A 42 13.65 3.88 -23.70
N SER A 43 14.12 2.79 -24.28
CA SER A 43 13.29 1.77 -24.92
C SER A 43 12.33 1.11 -23.91
N PRO A 44 11.25 0.47 -24.37
CA PRO A 44 10.40 -0.34 -23.49
C PRO A 44 11.19 -1.43 -22.77
N THR A 45 10.85 -1.65 -21.51
CA THR A 45 11.37 -2.78 -20.76
C THR A 45 10.70 -4.08 -21.25
N MET A 46 11.32 -5.24 -20.97
CA MET A 46 10.87 -6.55 -21.45
C MET A 46 9.38 -6.82 -21.18
N ASN A 47 8.83 -6.31 -20.09
CA ASN A 47 7.45 -6.62 -19.69
C ASN A 47 6.42 -5.63 -20.26
N GLU A 48 6.81 -4.40 -20.60
CA GLU A 48 5.87 -3.35 -21.01
C GLU A 48 5.05 -3.70 -22.27
N PRO A 49 5.64 -4.32 -23.31
CA PRO A 49 4.86 -4.74 -24.48
C PRO A 49 3.70 -5.66 -24.12
N GLY A 50 3.95 -6.64 -23.26
CA GLY A 50 2.92 -7.56 -22.78
C GLY A 50 1.83 -6.87 -21.96
N HIS A 51 2.20 -5.92 -21.08
CA HIS A 51 1.25 -5.15 -20.29
C HIS A 51 0.36 -4.26 -21.16
N LEU A 52 0.94 -3.59 -22.17
CA LEU A 52 0.19 -2.73 -23.08
C LEU A 52 -0.81 -3.54 -23.91
N VAL A 53 -0.37 -4.65 -24.50
CA VAL A 53 -1.24 -5.52 -25.31
C VAL A 53 -2.36 -6.14 -24.45
N ALA A 54 -2.08 -6.48 -23.19
CA ALA A 54 -3.12 -6.91 -22.27
C ALA A 54 -4.20 -5.83 -22.12
N GLY A 55 -3.82 -4.57 -21.92
CA GLY A 55 -4.76 -3.44 -21.84
C GLY A 55 -5.58 -3.24 -23.10
N LEU A 56 -4.95 -3.35 -24.28
CA LEU A 56 -5.65 -3.28 -25.57
C LEU A 56 -6.67 -4.43 -25.73
N SER A 57 -6.30 -5.65 -25.32
CA SER A 57 -7.22 -6.82 -25.33
C SER A 57 -8.40 -6.61 -24.37
N HIS A 58 -8.17 -6.06 -23.17
CA HIS A 58 -9.24 -5.78 -22.21
C HIS A 58 -10.27 -4.79 -22.78
N TRP A 59 -9.82 -3.70 -23.41
CA TRP A 59 -10.72 -2.72 -24.02
C TRP A 59 -11.43 -3.24 -25.27
N LYS A 60 -10.72 -3.98 -26.12
CA LYS A 60 -11.27 -4.41 -27.42
C LYS A 60 -12.21 -5.60 -27.29
N PHE A 61 -11.84 -6.60 -26.47
CA PHE A 61 -12.52 -7.89 -26.43
C PHE A 61 -13.20 -8.18 -25.08
N GLY A 62 -12.96 -7.38 -24.04
CA GLY A 62 -13.39 -7.67 -22.68
C GLY A 62 -12.74 -8.94 -22.11
N ARG A 63 -11.53 -9.30 -22.59
CA ARG A 63 -10.83 -10.55 -22.26
C ARG A 63 -9.59 -10.28 -21.41
N PHE A 64 -9.32 -11.16 -20.42
CA PHE A 64 -8.31 -10.98 -19.38
C PHE A 64 -7.28 -12.13 -19.33
N GLU A 65 -7.15 -12.92 -20.37
CA GLU A 65 -6.19 -14.04 -20.45
C GLU A 65 -4.75 -13.56 -20.63
N ILE A 66 -4.55 -12.42 -21.34
CA ILE A 66 -3.22 -11.88 -21.58
C ILE A 66 -2.71 -11.24 -20.28
N TYR A 67 -1.54 -11.67 -19.84
CA TYR A 67 -0.83 -11.21 -18.63
C TYR A 67 -1.65 -11.36 -17.34
N ARG A 68 -2.38 -12.45 -17.20
CA ARG A 68 -3.31 -12.74 -16.08
C ARG A 68 -2.67 -12.70 -14.69
N VAL A 69 -1.33 -12.85 -14.58
CA VAL A 69 -0.60 -12.71 -13.30
C VAL A 69 -0.66 -11.30 -12.72
N ASN A 70 -0.99 -10.31 -13.54
CA ASN A 70 -1.15 -8.91 -13.14
C ASN A 70 -2.58 -8.45 -13.41
N PRO A 71 -3.30 -7.97 -12.38
CA PRO A 71 -4.65 -7.43 -12.52
C PRO A 71 -4.72 -6.20 -13.42
N PRO A 72 -5.90 -5.85 -13.97
CA PRO A 72 -6.02 -5.05 -15.19
C PRO A 72 -5.93 -3.53 -15.03
N LEU A 73 -5.93 -2.95 -13.81
CA LEU A 73 -6.08 -1.49 -13.64
C LEU A 73 -5.02 -0.68 -14.39
N THR A 74 -3.75 -1.07 -14.24
CA THR A 74 -2.65 -0.38 -14.94
C THR A 74 -2.74 -0.57 -16.43
N HIS A 75 -3.11 -1.76 -16.88
CA HIS A 75 -3.29 -2.10 -18.29
C HIS A 75 -4.39 -1.25 -18.93
N PHE A 76 -5.55 -1.11 -18.27
CA PHE A 76 -6.65 -0.26 -18.75
C PHE A 76 -6.21 1.18 -18.96
N VAL A 77 -5.53 1.76 -17.96
CA VAL A 77 -5.13 3.16 -18.00
C VAL A 77 -4.07 3.41 -19.08
N ALA A 78 -3.05 2.54 -19.15
CA ALA A 78 -1.98 2.67 -20.13
C ALA A 78 -2.45 2.55 -21.59
N ALA A 79 -3.48 1.74 -21.85
CA ALA A 79 -4.00 1.50 -23.20
C ALA A 79 -4.82 2.69 -23.74
N ILE A 80 -5.44 3.52 -22.90
CA ILE A 80 -6.32 4.63 -23.34
C ILE A 80 -5.66 5.55 -24.37
N PRO A 81 -4.50 6.19 -24.09
CA PRO A 81 -3.89 7.09 -25.07
C PRO A 81 -3.43 6.37 -26.34
N VAL A 82 -3.09 5.09 -26.25
CA VAL A 82 -2.68 4.28 -27.43
C VAL A 82 -3.88 4.00 -28.33
N ILE A 83 -5.05 3.70 -27.75
CA ILE A 83 -6.31 3.53 -28.50
C ILE A 83 -6.67 4.83 -29.20
N ILE A 84 -6.57 5.97 -28.51
CA ILE A 84 -6.86 7.30 -29.10
C ILE A 84 -5.90 7.64 -30.22
N ALA A 85 -4.60 7.33 -30.07
CA ALA A 85 -3.58 7.59 -31.08
C ALA A 85 -3.71 6.66 -32.31
N GLY A 86 -4.42 5.55 -32.18
CA GLY A 86 -4.49 4.48 -33.16
C GLY A 86 -3.20 3.64 -33.20
N TYR A 87 -3.32 2.36 -33.50
CA TYR A 87 -2.21 1.40 -33.54
C TYR A 87 -2.51 0.28 -34.54
N ASN A 88 -1.46 -0.40 -35.01
CA ASN A 88 -1.59 -1.58 -35.85
C ASN A 88 -1.74 -2.81 -34.94
N GLU A 89 -2.62 -3.73 -35.31
CA GLU A 89 -2.95 -4.92 -34.54
C GLU A 89 -2.40 -6.19 -35.20
N ASP A 90 -1.89 -7.07 -34.37
CA ASP A 90 -1.63 -8.45 -34.74
C ASP A 90 -2.00 -9.35 -33.57
N TRP A 91 -3.08 -10.12 -33.71
CA TRP A 91 -3.59 -11.04 -32.70
C TRP A 91 -3.36 -12.52 -33.08
N SER A 92 -2.66 -12.76 -34.19
CA SER A 92 -2.45 -14.13 -34.74
C SER A 92 -1.65 -15.03 -33.81
N GLY A 93 -0.76 -14.42 -32.97
CA GLY A 93 0.04 -15.13 -31.96
C GLY A 93 -0.70 -15.47 -30.68
N PHE A 94 -1.98 -15.12 -30.53
CA PHE A 94 -2.74 -15.42 -29.33
C PHE A 94 -3.00 -16.91 -29.16
N TYR A 95 -2.74 -17.41 -27.96
CA TYR A 95 -3.12 -18.74 -27.51
C TYR A 95 -3.51 -18.73 -26.04
N ASP A 96 -4.45 -19.58 -25.64
CA ASP A 96 -4.82 -19.82 -24.25
C ASP A 96 -4.78 -21.29 -23.91
N SER A 97 -4.08 -21.62 -22.84
CA SER A 97 -4.02 -22.95 -22.26
C SER A 97 -3.72 -22.84 -20.76
N PRO A 98 -3.89 -23.90 -19.95
CA PRO A 98 -3.41 -23.91 -18.59
C PRO A 98 -1.92 -23.56 -18.53
N GLY A 99 -1.57 -22.52 -17.76
CA GLY A 99 -0.19 -22.04 -17.64
C GLY A 99 0.35 -21.20 -18.81
N ALA A 100 -0.48 -20.88 -19.83
CA ALA A 100 -0.06 -20.06 -20.97
C ALA A 100 0.43 -18.67 -20.55
N ARG A 101 1.49 -18.22 -21.26
CA ARG A 101 2.10 -16.88 -21.12
C ARG A 101 2.13 -16.17 -22.49
N PRO A 102 0.95 -15.89 -23.12
CA PRO A 102 0.89 -15.30 -24.45
C PRO A 102 1.40 -13.85 -24.49
N GLU A 103 1.47 -13.16 -23.36
CA GLU A 103 1.83 -11.76 -23.26
C GLU A 103 3.17 -11.40 -23.91
N PHE A 104 4.16 -12.27 -23.85
CA PHE A 104 5.49 -11.99 -24.41
C PHE A 104 5.43 -12.01 -25.93
N LYS A 105 4.85 -13.07 -26.52
CA LYS A 105 4.70 -13.18 -27.97
C LYS A 105 3.80 -12.08 -28.53
N MET A 106 2.66 -11.84 -27.89
CA MET A 106 1.73 -10.78 -28.30
C MET A 106 2.37 -9.39 -28.22
N GLY A 107 3.19 -9.14 -27.18
CA GLY A 107 3.95 -7.89 -27.04
C GLY A 107 4.98 -7.71 -28.16
N GLU A 108 5.69 -8.78 -28.55
CA GLU A 108 6.62 -8.77 -29.66
C GLU A 108 5.89 -8.48 -31.00
N ASP A 109 4.77 -9.14 -31.24
CA ASP A 109 3.97 -8.95 -32.45
C ASP A 109 3.42 -7.52 -32.55
N PHE A 110 3.00 -6.91 -31.44
CA PHE A 110 2.62 -5.49 -31.37
C PHE A 110 3.78 -4.56 -31.78
N VAL A 111 4.97 -4.79 -31.22
CA VAL A 111 6.15 -3.98 -31.56
C VAL A 111 6.49 -4.13 -33.04
N ARG A 112 6.44 -5.34 -33.58
CA ARG A 112 6.69 -5.63 -35.00
C ARG A 112 5.67 -4.94 -35.92
N ALA A 113 4.37 -5.02 -35.58
CA ALA A 113 3.30 -4.43 -36.36
C ALA A 113 3.34 -2.90 -36.41
N ASN A 114 3.88 -2.24 -35.36
CA ASN A 114 3.95 -0.79 -35.25
C ASN A 114 5.34 -0.21 -35.59
N GLY A 115 6.38 -1.04 -35.70
CA GLY A 115 7.74 -0.63 -36.02
C GLY A 115 8.26 0.51 -35.11
N GLU A 116 8.90 1.52 -35.67
CA GLU A 116 9.45 2.66 -34.92
C GLU A 116 8.39 3.48 -34.17
N ARG A 117 7.15 3.48 -34.67
CA ARG A 117 6.05 4.17 -34.00
C ARG A 117 5.73 3.55 -32.62
N SER A 118 6.10 2.30 -32.39
CA SER A 118 5.91 1.63 -31.09
C SER A 118 6.55 2.42 -29.93
N ILE A 119 7.70 3.07 -30.15
CA ILE A 119 8.40 3.88 -29.13
C ILE A 119 7.51 5.04 -28.64
N TRP A 120 6.85 5.73 -29.57
CA TRP A 120 5.91 6.79 -29.24
C TRP A 120 4.67 6.24 -28.49
N LEU A 121 4.13 5.10 -28.94
CA LEU A 121 2.97 4.46 -28.30
C LEU A 121 3.30 4.07 -26.85
N PHE A 122 4.49 3.55 -26.59
CA PHE A 122 4.93 3.29 -25.22
C PHE A 122 5.12 4.58 -24.40
N THR A 123 5.64 5.64 -25.00
CA THR A 123 5.81 6.92 -24.31
C THR A 123 4.48 7.47 -23.80
N ILE A 124 3.43 7.51 -24.64
CA ILE A 124 2.12 8.01 -24.22
C ILE A 124 1.43 7.08 -23.21
N ALA A 125 1.64 5.76 -23.34
CA ALA A 125 1.16 4.78 -22.36
C ALA A 125 1.80 4.99 -20.98
N ARG A 126 3.12 5.26 -20.93
CA ARG A 126 3.86 5.59 -19.72
C ARG A 126 3.36 6.88 -19.09
N TRP A 127 3.12 7.93 -19.87
CA TRP A 127 2.57 9.19 -19.35
C TRP A 127 1.22 8.98 -18.66
N ALA A 128 0.38 8.08 -19.18
CA ALA A 128 -0.89 7.74 -18.53
C ALA A 128 -0.71 7.01 -17.18
N CYS A 129 0.44 6.39 -16.93
CA CYS A 129 0.74 5.73 -15.66
C CYS A 129 1.27 6.69 -14.57
N ILE A 130 1.79 7.87 -14.93
CA ILE A 130 2.36 8.85 -13.99
C ILE A 130 1.40 9.19 -12.82
N PRO A 131 0.08 9.39 -13.03
CA PRO A 131 -0.85 9.69 -11.95
C PRO A 131 -0.82 8.68 -10.80
N PHE A 132 -0.52 7.42 -11.04
CA PHE A 132 -0.40 6.41 -9.98
C PHE A 132 0.70 6.78 -8.98
N SER A 133 1.86 7.24 -9.46
CA SER A 133 2.95 7.65 -8.59
C SER A 133 2.62 8.93 -7.82
N LEU A 134 1.91 9.89 -8.44
CA LEU A 134 1.45 11.11 -7.75
C LEU A 134 0.49 10.79 -6.61
N ILE A 135 -0.44 9.86 -6.83
CA ILE A 135 -1.38 9.36 -5.80
C ILE A 135 -0.60 8.72 -4.64
N GLY A 136 0.44 7.92 -4.93
CA GLY A 136 1.30 7.32 -3.91
C GLY A 136 1.99 8.36 -3.04
N GLY A 137 2.57 9.41 -3.67
CA GLY A 137 3.16 10.54 -2.96
C GLY A 137 2.17 11.28 -2.07
N LEU A 138 0.94 11.49 -2.54
CA LEU A 138 -0.13 12.10 -1.74
C LEU A 138 -0.50 11.24 -0.53
N PHE A 139 -0.59 9.91 -0.67
CA PHE A 139 -0.85 9.03 0.48
C PHE A 139 0.33 9.02 1.47
N CYS A 140 1.57 9.08 1.01
CA CYS A 140 2.73 9.28 1.86
C CYS A 140 2.60 10.58 2.68
N PHE A 141 2.26 11.69 2.02
CA PHE A 141 2.07 12.98 2.67
C PHE A 141 0.95 12.94 3.73
N PHE A 142 -0.26 12.51 3.33
CA PHE A 142 -1.41 12.56 4.22
C PHE A 142 -1.26 11.62 5.40
N TRP A 143 -0.82 10.37 5.21
CA TRP A 143 -0.66 9.45 6.32
C TRP A 143 0.42 9.90 7.29
N SER A 144 1.59 10.29 6.80
CA SER A 144 2.67 10.79 7.65
C SER A 144 2.27 12.05 8.42
N ARG A 145 1.60 13.00 7.76
CA ARG A 145 1.07 14.20 8.38
C ARG A 145 0.08 13.89 9.51
N GLU A 146 -0.89 13.00 9.27
CA GLU A 146 -1.91 12.63 10.27
C GLU A 146 -1.32 11.78 11.40
N LEU A 147 -0.43 10.85 11.08
CA LEU A 147 0.20 9.96 12.07
C LEU A 147 1.07 10.75 13.05
N TRP A 148 1.92 11.63 12.53
CA TRP A 148 2.89 12.39 13.32
C TRP A 148 2.40 13.80 13.70
N GLY A 149 1.21 14.20 13.26
CA GLY A 149 0.60 15.49 13.58
C GLY A 149 1.44 16.69 13.12
N SER A 150 2.10 16.61 11.95
CA SER A 150 3.00 17.65 11.46
C SER A 150 2.99 17.74 9.94
N ASN A 151 2.81 18.93 9.37
CA ASN A 151 2.95 19.17 7.95
C ASN A 151 4.35 18.83 7.46
N LEU A 152 5.38 19.13 8.27
CA LEU A 152 6.77 18.79 7.92
C LEU A 152 6.97 17.28 7.83
N ALA A 153 6.34 16.48 8.70
CA ALA A 153 6.37 15.02 8.58
C ALA A 153 5.81 14.53 7.24
N GLY A 154 4.67 15.09 6.83
CA GLY A 154 4.11 14.84 5.51
C GLY A 154 5.04 15.21 4.36
N LEU A 155 5.68 16.40 4.43
CA LEU A 155 6.61 16.87 3.41
C LEU A 155 7.88 16.02 3.32
N ILE A 156 8.44 15.55 4.45
CA ILE A 156 9.58 14.62 4.47
C ILE A 156 9.19 13.32 3.75
N SER A 157 8.03 12.75 4.10
CA SER A 157 7.55 11.52 3.49
C SER A 157 7.33 11.66 1.97
N LEU A 158 6.70 12.77 1.55
CA LEU A 158 6.48 13.08 0.15
C LEU A 158 7.80 13.30 -0.61
N PHE A 159 8.75 14.03 -0.01
CA PHE A 159 10.06 14.28 -0.61
C PHE A 159 10.81 12.96 -0.85
N LEU A 160 10.83 12.08 0.16
CA LEU A 160 11.46 10.75 0.02
C LEU A 160 10.81 9.93 -1.10
N TRP A 161 9.47 9.95 -1.21
CA TRP A 161 8.77 9.28 -2.31
C TRP A 161 9.13 9.86 -3.67
N CYS A 162 9.09 11.19 -3.81
CA CYS A 162 9.30 11.86 -5.10
C CYS A 162 10.72 11.71 -5.66
N PHE A 163 11.71 11.56 -4.79
CA PHE A 163 13.13 11.48 -5.19
C PHE A 163 13.76 10.11 -4.93
N GLU A 164 12.95 9.09 -4.59
CA GLU A 164 13.44 7.72 -4.49
C GLU A 164 13.73 7.16 -5.88
N PRO A 165 14.98 6.73 -6.17
CA PRO A 165 15.34 6.22 -7.50
C PRO A 165 14.52 5.00 -7.94
N ASN A 166 14.14 4.11 -7.01
CA ASN A 166 13.31 2.96 -7.35
C ASN A 166 11.87 3.39 -7.70
N ILE A 167 11.31 4.40 -7.04
CA ILE A 167 10.01 4.97 -7.40
C ILE A 167 10.09 5.68 -8.75
N LEU A 168 11.14 6.47 -9.00
CA LEU A 168 11.36 7.13 -10.29
C LEU A 168 11.53 6.11 -11.43
N ALA A 169 12.27 5.02 -11.19
CA ALA A 169 12.52 3.98 -12.20
C ALA A 169 11.26 3.16 -12.56
N HIS A 170 10.27 3.09 -11.68
CA HIS A 170 9.05 2.30 -11.90
C HIS A 170 7.78 3.15 -12.03
N GLY A 171 7.84 4.46 -11.69
CA GLY A 171 6.69 5.34 -11.63
C GLY A 171 6.08 5.70 -12.97
N GLU A 172 6.86 5.60 -14.03
CA GLU A 172 6.45 5.87 -15.41
C GLU A 172 6.10 4.61 -16.22
N LEU A 173 6.64 3.45 -15.81
CA LEU A 173 6.54 2.23 -16.61
C LEU A 173 5.10 1.71 -16.70
N VAL A 174 4.79 1.07 -17.82
CA VAL A 174 3.53 0.34 -18.01
C VAL A 174 3.61 -0.99 -17.25
N THR A 175 3.88 -0.91 -15.93
CA THR A 175 3.93 -2.06 -15.01
C THR A 175 3.12 -1.75 -13.76
N PRO A 176 2.55 -2.74 -13.07
CA PRO A 176 1.67 -2.49 -11.94
C PRO A 176 2.39 -2.08 -10.64
N ASP A 177 3.73 -2.13 -10.59
CA ASP A 177 4.49 -2.08 -9.33
C ASP A 177 4.32 -0.75 -8.57
N CYS A 178 4.38 0.39 -9.29
CA CYS A 178 4.17 1.70 -8.69
C CYS A 178 2.70 1.92 -8.30
N ALA A 179 1.76 1.52 -9.15
CA ALA A 179 0.33 1.57 -8.84
C ALA A 179 -0.01 0.70 -7.63
N ALA A 180 0.56 -0.51 -7.54
CA ALA A 180 0.39 -1.39 -6.39
C ALA A 180 0.94 -0.75 -5.10
N SER A 181 2.08 -0.09 -5.18
CA SER A 181 2.66 0.63 -4.04
C SER A 181 1.75 1.78 -3.58
N ALA A 182 1.20 2.56 -4.52
CA ALA A 182 0.31 3.68 -4.23
C ALA A 182 -1.03 3.24 -3.65
N PHE A 183 -1.73 2.32 -4.32
CA PHE A 183 -3.07 1.90 -3.89
C PHE A 183 -3.05 1.01 -2.65
N GLY A 184 -2.02 0.15 -2.49
CA GLY A 184 -1.84 -0.62 -1.27
C GLY A 184 -1.57 0.26 -0.05
N LEU A 185 -0.70 1.27 -0.19
CA LEU A 185 -0.47 2.27 0.85
C LEU A 185 -1.75 3.05 1.17
N GLY A 186 -2.49 3.48 0.14
CA GLY A 186 -3.75 4.19 0.28
C GLY A 186 -4.82 3.36 0.98
N ALA A 187 -4.93 2.07 0.64
CA ALA A 187 -5.87 1.14 1.26
C ALA A 187 -5.59 0.97 2.76
N CYS A 188 -4.31 0.76 3.14
CA CYS A 188 -3.89 0.65 4.52
C CYS A 188 -4.07 1.97 5.29
N TYR A 189 -3.82 3.13 4.66
CA TYR A 189 -4.06 4.44 5.26
C TYR A 189 -5.54 4.67 5.56
N LEU A 190 -6.43 4.41 4.61
CA LEU A 190 -7.87 4.58 4.81
C LEU A 190 -8.41 3.58 5.83
N PHE A 191 -7.92 2.33 5.85
CA PHE A 191 -8.29 1.34 6.85
C PHE A 191 -7.86 1.78 8.25
N TRP A 192 -6.63 2.29 8.44
CA TRP A 192 -6.18 2.87 9.70
C TRP A 192 -7.05 4.05 10.16
N ARG A 193 -7.48 4.93 9.24
CA ARG A 193 -8.42 6.01 9.57
C ARG A 193 -9.79 5.48 10.02
N TRP A 194 -10.26 4.40 9.38
CA TRP A 194 -11.50 3.75 9.78
C TRP A 194 -11.36 3.11 11.17
N LEU A 195 -10.27 2.41 11.46
CA LEU A 195 -10.00 1.86 12.80
C LEU A 195 -10.02 2.93 13.90
N ARG A 196 -9.51 4.12 13.62
CA ARG A 196 -9.50 5.24 14.58
C ARG A 196 -10.89 5.84 14.80
N VAL A 197 -11.67 6.00 13.78
CA VAL A 197 -13.01 6.58 13.82
C VAL A 197 -13.90 5.82 12.83
N PRO A 198 -14.52 4.69 13.27
CA PRO A 198 -15.40 3.89 12.44
C PRO A 198 -16.61 4.68 11.94
N GLY A 199 -17.01 4.41 10.68
CA GLY A 199 -18.19 5.03 10.07
C GLY A 199 -18.41 4.53 8.65
N TRP A 200 -19.65 4.50 8.18
CA TRP A 200 -20.03 3.92 6.88
C TRP A 200 -19.38 4.60 5.68
N GLY A 201 -19.28 5.94 5.67
CA GLY A 201 -18.60 6.65 4.58
C GLY A 201 -17.11 6.29 4.49
N ARG A 202 -16.43 6.14 5.63
CA ARG A 202 -15.05 5.66 5.66
C ARG A 202 -14.97 4.19 5.23
N ALA A 203 -15.88 3.34 5.71
CA ALA A 203 -15.93 1.93 5.30
C ALA A 203 -16.09 1.80 3.78
N GLY A 204 -16.97 2.60 3.17
CA GLY A 204 -17.11 2.65 1.72
C GLY A 204 -15.82 3.05 0.99
N ALA A 205 -15.14 4.10 1.47
CA ALA A 205 -13.85 4.52 0.89
C ALA A 205 -12.77 3.45 1.02
N VAL A 206 -12.70 2.76 2.17
CA VAL A 206 -11.76 1.65 2.41
C VAL A 206 -12.02 0.48 1.48
N GLY A 207 -13.30 0.05 1.37
CA GLY A 207 -13.65 -1.07 0.49
C GLY A 207 -13.38 -0.78 -0.98
N ALA A 208 -13.71 0.43 -1.46
CA ALA A 208 -13.38 0.84 -2.81
C ALA A 208 -11.86 0.84 -3.06
N MET A 209 -11.07 1.37 -2.11
CA MET A 209 -9.62 1.40 -2.24
C MET A 209 -8.98 0.00 -2.15
N LEU A 210 -9.55 -0.91 -1.35
CA LEU A 210 -9.14 -2.31 -1.31
C LEU A 210 -9.29 -2.95 -2.69
N GLY A 211 -10.46 -2.81 -3.31
CA GLY A 211 -10.69 -3.35 -4.66
C GLY A 211 -9.76 -2.74 -5.70
N LEU A 212 -9.49 -1.42 -5.63
CA LEU A 212 -8.50 -0.78 -6.52
C LEU A 212 -7.07 -1.32 -6.28
N ALA A 213 -6.67 -1.57 -5.04
CA ALA A 213 -5.38 -2.18 -4.73
C ALA A 213 -5.29 -3.60 -5.32
N GLU A 214 -6.34 -4.42 -5.18
CA GLU A 214 -6.44 -5.75 -5.79
C GLU A 214 -6.36 -5.71 -7.32
N LEU A 215 -6.94 -4.69 -7.95
CA LEU A 215 -6.88 -4.47 -9.39
C LEU A 215 -5.49 -4.03 -9.88
N THR A 216 -4.56 -3.71 -8.98
CA THR A 216 -3.16 -3.44 -9.35
C THR A 216 -2.27 -4.67 -9.20
N LYS A 217 -2.40 -5.43 -8.12
CA LYS A 217 -1.53 -6.57 -7.85
C LYS A 217 -2.17 -7.59 -6.92
N THR A 218 -2.08 -8.86 -7.30
CA THR A 218 -2.65 -9.99 -6.54
C THR A 218 -2.08 -10.16 -5.14
N SER A 219 -0.90 -9.59 -4.85
CA SER A 219 -0.29 -9.66 -3.51
C SER A 219 -1.12 -8.99 -2.41
N TRP A 220 -2.02 -8.06 -2.78
CA TRP A 220 -2.88 -7.38 -1.82
C TRP A 220 -4.03 -8.26 -1.29
N ILE A 221 -4.28 -9.45 -1.88
CA ILE A 221 -5.23 -10.44 -1.37
C ILE A 221 -5.01 -10.77 0.11
N MET A 222 -3.77 -10.60 0.58
CA MET A 222 -3.43 -10.77 1.99
C MET A 222 -4.23 -9.84 2.92
N LEU A 223 -4.71 -8.69 2.43
CA LEU A 223 -5.46 -7.72 3.22
C LEU A 223 -6.82 -8.26 3.66
N PHE A 224 -7.43 -9.17 2.88
CA PHE A 224 -8.67 -9.85 3.30
C PHE A 224 -8.50 -10.65 4.59
N GLY A 225 -7.31 -11.20 4.86
CA GLY A 225 -6.97 -11.89 6.10
C GLY A 225 -6.38 -10.97 7.17
N LEU A 226 -5.49 -10.05 6.79
CA LEU A 226 -4.78 -9.19 7.74
C LEU A 226 -5.70 -8.16 8.41
N TRP A 227 -6.67 -7.60 7.71
CA TRP A 227 -7.52 -6.55 8.25
C TRP A 227 -8.47 -7.04 9.36
N PRO A 228 -9.14 -8.21 9.24
CA PRO A 228 -9.87 -8.78 10.38
C PRO A 228 -8.97 -8.99 11.61
N LEU A 229 -7.75 -9.51 11.41
CA LEU A 229 -6.79 -9.72 12.51
C LEU A 229 -6.37 -8.39 13.13
N LEU A 230 -6.04 -7.38 12.33
CA LEU A 230 -5.67 -6.06 12.81
C LEU A 230 -6.82 -5.37 13.56
N TRP A 231 -8.07 -5.53 13.08
CA TRP A 231 -9.25 -5.03 13.77
C TRP A 231 -9.45 -5.70 15.14
N LEU A 232 -9.28 -7.02 15.25
CA LEU A 232 -9.34 -7.75 16.52
C LEU A 232 -8.24 -7.27 17.48
N CYS A 233 -6.99 -7.11 17.01
CA CYS A 233 -5.91 -6.56 17.80
C CYS A 233 -6.20 -5.11 18.26
N TRP A 234 -6.85 -4.32 17.39
CA TRP A 234 -7.26 -2.95 17.73
C TRP A 234 -8.29 -2.93 18.86
N LEU A 235 -9.34 -3.74 18.79
CA LEU A 235 -10.36 -3.88 19.83
C LEU A 235 -9.75 -4.35 21.15
N TRP A 236 -8.88 -5.35 21.11
CA TRP A 236 -8.23 -5.89 22.30
C TRP A 236 -7.36 -4.83 23.01
N THR A 237 -6.59 -4.07 22.27
CA THR A 237 -5.75 -2.98 22.86
C THR A 237 -6.61 -1.85 23.41
N GLU A 238 -7.75 -1.55 22.81
CA GLU A 238 -8.68 -0.53 23.28
C GLU A 238 -9.37 -0.98 24.58
N HIS A 239 -9.80 -2.23 24.65
CA HIS A 239 -10.41 -2.82 25.84
C HIS A 239 -9.44 -2.79 27.03
N ARG A 240 -8.18 -3.21 26.84
CA ARG A 240 -7.15 -3.14 27.88
C ARG A 240 -6.92 -1.73 28.39
N SER A 241 -6.87 -0.73 27.51
CA SER A 241 -6.68 0.66 27.88
C SER A 241 -7.83 1.20 28.75
N ARG A 242 -9.07 0.76 28.49
CA ARG A 242 -10.25 1.13 29.30
C ARG A 242 -10.20 0.52 30.69
N ILE A 243 -9.83 -0.76 30.82
CA ILE A 243 -9.67 -1.43 32.12
C ILE A 243 -8.60 -0.74 32.97
N SER A 244 -7.43 -0.43 32.39
CA SER A 244 -6.36 0.26 33.11
C SER A 244 -6.78 1.66 33.57
N ALA A 245 -7.59 2.37 32.79
CA ALA A 245 -8.11 3.69 33.18
C ALA A 245 -9.14 3.62 34.30
N SER A 246 -9.94 2.56 34.38
CA SER A 246 -10.95 2.36 35.44
C SER A 246 -10.35 1.91 36.78
N GLN A 247 -9.09 1.45 36.79
CA GLN A 247 -8.39 1.01 38.00
C GLN A 247 -7.59 2.14 38.72
N ILE A 248 -7.54 3.35 38.13
CA ILE A 248 -6.93 4.50 38.80
C ILE A 248 -7.96 5.04 39.81
N PRO A 249 -7.71 4.94 41.13
CA PRO A 249 -8.63 5.49 42.11
C PRO A 249 -8.80 6.98 41.88
N PRO A 250 -10.00 7.56 42.15
CA PRO A 250 -10.18 9.00 42.09
C PRO A 250 -9.20 9.62 43.08
N THR A 251 -8.35 10.50 42.62
CA THR A 251 -7.49 11.32 43.48
C THR A 251 -8.41 12.21 44.31
N ASP A 252 -8.59 11.88 45.59
CA ASP A 252 -9.23 12.73 46.56
C ASP A 252 -8.41 14.02 46.72
N SER A 253 -8.72 14.98 45.89
CA SER A 253 -8.30 16.36 46.13
C SER A 253 -9.34 16.96 47.10
N PRO A 254 -8.96 17.38 48.33
CA PRO A 254 -9.87 18.10 49.20
C PRO A 254 -10.29 19.41 48.51
N ARG A 255 -11.57 19.50 48.17
CA ARG A 255 -12.14 20.77 47.69
C ARG A 255 -12.21 21.72 48.88
N PRO A 256 -11.67 22.95 48.81
CA PRO A 256 -11.94 23.95 49.79
C PRO A 256 -13.44 24.27 49.78
N CYS A 257 -14.08 24.12 50.94
CA CYS A 257 -15.46 24.60 51.16
C CYS A 257 -15.50 26.11 51.05
N THR A 258 -16.04 26.65 49.97
CA THR A 258 -16.57 28.03 49.96
C THR A 258 -18.05 27.94 49.70
N GLN A 259 -18.84 28.29 50.73
CA GLN A 259 -20.27 28.56 50.62
C GLN A 259 -20.51 29.73 49.68
N GLY A 260 -21.34 29.54 48.67
CA GLY A 260 -21.87 30.59 47.80
C GLY A 260 -23.12 30.08 47.08
N ARG A 261 -24.29 30.58 47.46
CA ARG A 261 -25.59 30.38 46.83
C ARG A 261 -25.58 30.81 45.38
N GLY A 262 -26.26 30.08 44.50
CA GLY A 262 -26.77 30.63 43.22
C GLY A 262 -26.94 29.63 42.12
N ALA A 263 -28.16 29.24 41.88
CA ALA A 263 -28.86 28.94 40.61
C ALA A 263 -28.08 28.33 39.41
N GLY A 264 -28.58 27.21 38.91
CA GLY A 264 -28.56 26.85 37.48
C GLY A 264 -27.29 26.16 37.00
N GLY A 265 -27.24 24.84 37.05
CA GLY A 265 -26.11 24.05 36.53
C GLY A 265 -26.53 22.75 35.86
N GLU A 266 -27.42 22.81 34.84
CA GLU A 266 -27.74 21.62 34.00
C GLU A 266 -26.78 21.44 32.83
N GLY A 267 -25.72 22.26 32.69
CA GLY A 267 -24.87 22.27 31.50
C GLY A 267 -23.68 21.30 31.47
N SER A 268 -23.27 20.71 32.61
CA SER A 268 -22.01 19.94 32.67
C SER A 268 -22.17 18.44 32.37
N ASN A 269 -23.34 17.88 32.63
CA ASN A 269 -23.63 16.45 32.37
C ASN A 269 -23.89 16.16 30.88
N ASP A 270 -24.41 17.13 30.14
CA ASP A 270 -24.70 16.99 28.70
C ASP A 270 -23.42 16.97 27.85
N GLN A 271 -22.35 17.66 28.26
CA GLN A 271 -21.09 17.62 27.54
C GLN A 271 -20.32 16.31 27.74
N ALA A 272 -20.37 15.73 28.95
CA ALA A 272 -19.82 14.42 29.23
C ALA A 272 -20.62 13.31 28.52
N ALA A 273 -21.96 13.42 28.50
CA ALA A 273 -22.83 12.48 27.77
C ALA A 273 -22.63 12.56 26.24
N ARG A 274 -22.38 13.72 25.69
CA ARG A 274 -22.09 13.92 24.24
C ARG A 274 -20.71 13.37 23.84
N LEU A 275 -19.74 13.33 24.73
CA LEU A 275 -18.43 12.72 24.49
C LEU A 275 -18.46 11.18 24.54
N VAL A 276 -19.45 10.59 25.22
CA VAL A 276 -19.61 9.12 25.34
C VAL A 276 -20.40 8.50 24.18
N SER A 277 -21.13 9.30 23.38
CA SER A 277 -22.15 8.80 22.44
C SER A 277 -21.65 8.45 21.03
N HIS A 278 -20.35 8.43 20.72
CA HIS A 278 -19.85 8.14 19.36
C HIS A 278 -18.88 6.96 19.21
N THR A 279 -18.78 6.05 20.16
CA THR A 279 -18.15 4.76 19.90
C THR A 279 -19.17 3.84 19.25
N SER A 280 -19.05 3.63 17.92
CA SER A 280 -19.86 2.61 17.24
C SER A 280 -19.73 1.27 17.96
N SER A 281 -20.83 0.54 18.14
CA SER A 281 -20.81 -0.77 18.79
C SER A 281 -19.86 -1.71 18.05
N VAL A 282 -19.32 -2.72 18.75
CA VAL A 282 -18.47 -3.75 18.12
C VAL A 282 -19.21 -4.43 16.97
N LEU A 283 -20.51 -4.66 17.13
CA LEU A 283 -21.35 -5.23 16.06
C LEU A 283 -21.40 -4.32 14.84
N THR A 284 -21.57 -3.00 15.04
CA THR A 284 -21.54 -2.02 13.92
C THR A 284 -20.17 -2.00 13.22
N GLN A 285 -19.08 -2.08 13.98
CA GLN A 285 -17.75 -2.16 13.38
C GLN A 285 -17.55 -3.46 12.60
N PHE A 286 -18.04 -4.58 13.12
CA PHE A 286 -18.01 -5.86 12.42
C PHE A 286 -18.79 -5.81 11.12
N THR A 287 -20.01 -5.26 11.12
CA THR A 287 -20.81 -5.13 9.88
C THR A 287 -20.15 -4.19 8.87
N GLN A 288 -19.49 -3.11 9.34
CA GLN A 288 -18.70 -2.25 8.48
C GLN A 288 -17.49 -2.98 7.89
N LEU A 289 -16.77 -3.78 8.68
CA LEU A 289 -15.64 -4.59 8.21
C LEU A 289 -16.09 -5.59 7.14
N VAL A 290 -17.17 -6.30 7.36
CA VAL A 290 -17.77 -7.19 6.34
C VAL A 290 -18.12 -6.40 5.08
N GLY A 291 -18.74 -5.21 5.22
CA GLY A 291 -19.04 -4.32 4.11
C GLY A 291 -17.79 -3.85 3.35
N ILE A 292 -16.70 -3.56 4.04
CA ILE A 292 -15.39 -3.23 3.44
C ILE A 292 -14.89 -4.38 2.55
N LEU A 293 -14.87 -5.60 3.08
CA LEU A 293 -14.36 -6.76 2.35
C LEU A 293 -15.25 -7.11 1.15
N LEU A 294 -16.57 -7.05 1.33
CA LEU A 294 -17.53 -7.30 0.23
C LEU A 294 -17.45 -6.23 -0.86
N LEU A 295 -17.31 -4.95 -0.49
CA LEU A 295 -17.16 -3.88 -1.47
C LEU A 295 -15.81 -3.99 -2.20
N GLY A 296 -14.73 -4.35 -1.49
CA GLY A 296 -13.43 -4.61 -2.13
C GLY A 296 -13.52 -5.72 -3.16
N LEU A 297 -14.18 -6.82 -2.79
CA LEU A 297 -14.44 -7.94 -3.70
C LEU A 297 -15.34 -7.54 -4.87
N TYR A 298 -16.38 -6.72 -4.62
CA TYR A 298 -17.25 -6.21 -5.70
C TYR A 298 -16.46 -5.36 -6.71
N VAL A 299 -15.63 -4.41 -6.22
CA VAL A 299 -14.81 -3.55 -7.09
C VAL A 299 -13.78 -4.37 -7.89
N LEU A 300 -13.18 -5.39 -7.27
CA LEU A 300 -12.32 -6.33 -7.97
C LEU A 300 -13.07 -7.02 -9.11
N ASN A 301 -14.25 -7.61 -8.84
CA ASN A 301 -15.07 -8.26 -9.85
C ASN A 301 -15.51 -7.29 -10.96
N LEU A 302 -15.88 -6.06 -10.59
CA LEU A 302 -16.26 -5.02 -11.55
C LEU A 302 -15.12 -4.72 -12.53
N GLY A 303 -13.87 -4.63 -12.06
CA GLY A 303 -12.69 -4.42 -12.90
C GLY A 303 -12.40 -5.54 -13.90
N TYR A 304 -12.96 -6.73 -13.67
CA TYR A 304 -12.94 -7.85 -14.61
C TYR A 304 -14.28 -8.07 -15.33
N GLY A 305 -15.21 -7.12 -15.23
CA GLY A 305 -16.54 -7.28 -15.84
C GLY A 305 -17.30 -8.50 -15.33
N PHE A 306 -16.99 -8.98 -14.11
CA PHE A 306 -17.53 -10.23 -13.52
C PHE A 306 -17.20 -11.49 -14.32
N ASP A 307 -16.16 -11.49 -15.17
CA ASP A 307 -15.78 -12.63 -15.99
C ASP A 307 -15.49 -13.89 -15.14
N GLY A 308 -16.36 -14.89 -15.29
CA GLY A 308 -16.28 -16.17 -14.58
C GLY A 308 -16.33 -16.07 -13.06
N SER A 309 -16.86 -14.98 -12.48
CA SER A 309 -17.14 -14.88 -11.05
C SER A 309 -18.12 -15.96 -10.61
N PHE A 310 -17.92 -16.50 -9.41
CA PHE A 310 -18.70 -17.60 -8.84
C PHE A 310 -18.59 -18.93 -9.57
N THR A 311 -17.61 -19.11 -10.47
CA THR A 311 -17.24 -20.42 -11.01
C THR A 311 -16.92 -21.35 -9.84
N ARG A 312 -17.41 -22.63 -9.88
CA ARG A 312 -17.12 -23.59 -8.82
C ARG A 312 -15.65 -23.98 -8.83
N LEU A 313 -15.09 -24.18 -7.66
CA LEU A 313 -13.65 -24.47 -7.51
C LEU A 313 -13.22 -25.72 -8.28
N LYS A 314 -14.09 -26.73 -8.41
CA LYS A 314 -13.83 -27.94 -9.20
C LYS A 314 -13.73 -27.72 -10.73
N ASP A 315 -14.30 -26.60 -11.23
CA ASP A 315 -14.35 -26.30 -12.67
C ASP A 315 -13.13 -25.49 -13.12
N PHE A 316 -12.18 -25.23 -12.21
CA PHE A 316 -10.89 -24.63 -12.55
C PHE A 316 -9.88 -25.69 -12.96
N THR A 317 -8.96 -25.29 -13.85
CA THR A 317 -7.74 -26.03 -14.14
C THR A 317 -6.56 -25.21 -13.65
N PHE A 318 -5.80 -25.77 -12.71
CA PHE A 318 -4.65 -25.14 -12.07
C PHE A 318 -3.34 -25.74 -12.59
N VAL A 319 -2.21 -25.04 -12.32
CA VAL A 319 -0.86 -25.45 -12.75
C VAL A 319 0.18 -25.39 -11.61
N SER A 320 -0.13 -24.75 -10.49
CA SER A 320 0.78 -24.75 -9.31
C SER A 320 0.64 -26.05 -8.50
N LYS A 321 1.70 -26.49 -7.87
CA LYS A 321 1.68 -27.65 -6.94
C LYS A 321 0.65 -27.46 -5.83
N ALA A 322 0.54 -26.22 -5.34
CA ALA A 322 -0.39 -25.89 -4.25
C ALA A 322 -1.84 -26.18 -4.61
N PHE A 323 -2.27 -25.91 -5.84
CA PHE A 323 -3.67 -26.07 -6.27
C PHE A 323 -3.92 -27.36 -7.05
N THR A 324 -2.92 -27.91 -7.74
CA THR A 324 -3.05 -29.21 -8.41
C THR A 324 -2.94 -30.39 -7.46
N GLY A 325 -2.09 -30.27 -6.43
CA GLY A 325 -1.69 -31.40 -5.57
C GLY A 325 -0.68 -32.35 -6.24
N LEU A 326 -0.19 -32.00 -7.44
CA LEU A 326 0.80 -32.78 -8.18
C LEU A 326 2.23 -32.49 -7.68
N LYS A 327 3.18 -33.41 -7.96
CA LYS A 327 4.59 -33.27 -7.54
C LYS A 327 5.33 -32.18 -8.31
N GLU A 328 4.97 -32.00 -9.58
CA GLU A 328 5.60 -31.03 -10.46
C GLU A 328 4.67 -29.84 -10.75
N ALA A 329 5.27 -28.64 -10.81
CA ALA A 329 4.55 -27.43 -11.19
C ALA A 329 4.51 -27.32 -12.71
N GLY A 330 3.37 -26.92 -13.27
CA GLY A 330 3.17 -26.77 -14.70
C GLY A 330 2.18 -27.80 -15.28
N ASP A 331 2.06 -28.96 -14.68
CA ASP A 331 1.08 -29.97 -15.11
C ASP A 331 -0.35 -29.55 -14.72
N PRO A 332 -1.32 -29.62 -15.65
CA PRO A 332 -2.70 -29.26 -15.37
C PRO A 332 -3.36 -30.21 -14.38
N GLY A 333 -4.07 -29.68 -13.39
CA GLY A 333 -4.80 -30.49 -12.43
C GLY A 333 -5.69 -29.65 -11.51
N ASN A 334 -6.40 -30.32 -10.59
CA ASN A 334 -7.21 -29.68 -9.57
C ASN A 334 -7.43 -30.61 -8.36
N ARG A 335 -6.75 -30.36 -7.25
CA ARG A 335 -6.86 -31.16 -6.03
C ARG A 335 -8.23 -31.11 -5.37
N PHE A 336 -9.05 -30.10 -5.70
CA PHE A 336 -10.37 -29.89 -5.10
C PHE A 336 -11.49 -30.59 -5.89
N HIS A 337 -11.20 -31.15 -7.06
CA HIS A 337 -12.20 -31.69 -8.01
C HIS A 337 -13.15 -32.70 -7.34
N ALA A 338 -12.62 -33.63 -6.57
CA ALA A 338 -13.40 -34.66 -5.88
C ALA A 338 -13.74 -34.30 -4.42
N SER A 339 -13.45 -33.07 -3.96
CA SER A 339 -13.70 -32.65 -2.58
C SER A 339 -15.00 -31.88 -2.42
N VAL A 340 -15.54 -31.83 -1.18
CA VAL A 340 -16.69 -30.99 -0.85
C VAL A 340 -16.42 -29.51 -1.18
N LEU A 341 -15.17 -29.06 -0.99
CA LEU A 341 -14.74 -27.70 -1.31
C LEU A 341 -14.84 -27.40 -2.81
N GLY A 342 -14.72 -28.42 -3.66
CA GLY A 342 -14.85 -28.25 -5.11
C GLY A 342 -16.21 -27.68 -5.56
N ASN A 343 -17.27 -27.91 -4.79
CA ASN A 343 -18.60 -27.39 -5.12
C ASN A 343 -18.82 -25.93 -4.69
N LEU A 344 -17.88 -25.33 -3.92
CA LEU A 344 -18.01 -23.94 -3.48
C LEU A 344 -17.83 -22.99 -4.66
N PRO A 345 -18.76 -22.02 -4.84
CA PRO A 345 -18.58 -20.94 -5.81
C PRO A 345 -17.47 -20.02 -5.33
N VAL A 346 -16.48 -19.77 -6.18
CA VAL A 346 -15.37 -18.86 -5.87
C VAL A 346 -15.78 -17.42 -6.21
N PRO A 347 -15.80 -16.50 -5.23
CA PRO A 347 -16.33 -15.15 -5.45
C PRO A 347 -15.33 -14.21 -6.13
N PHE A 348 -14.27 -14.74 -6.73
CA PHE A 348 -13.26 -13.99 -7.47
C PHE A 348 -13.44 -14.19 -8.98
N PRO A 349 -13.00 -13.20 -9.82
CA PRO A 349 -12.97 -13.39 -11.28
C PRO A 349 -12.10 -14.60 -11.65
N LYS A 350 -12.51 -15.33 -12.69
CA LYS A 350 -11.82 -16.56 -13.12
C LYS A 350 -10.35 -16.30 -13.48
N GLN A 351 -10.08 -15.24 -14.22
CA GLN A 351 -8.70 -14.91 -14.63
C GLN A 351 -7.85 -14.37 -13.50
N TYR A 352 -8.45 -13.71 -12.49
CA TYR A 352 -7.75 -13.32 -11.28
C TYR A 352 -7.22 -14.56 -10.52
N LEU A 353 -8.07 -15.55 -10.26
CA LEU A 353 -7.66 -16.77 -9.56
C LEU A 353 -6.64 -17.60 -10.36
N ARG A 354 -6.83 -17.71 -11.68
CA ARG A 354 -5.83 -18.32 -12.56
C ARG A 354 -4.50 -17.56 -12.55
N GLY A 355 -4.54 -16.23 -12.44
CA GLY A 355 -3.35 -15.38 -12.28
C GLY A 355 -2.61 -15.66 -10.97
N VAL A 356 -3.34 -15.81 -9.86
CA VAL A 356 -2.77 -16.22 -8.56
C VAL A 356 -2.10 -17.59 -8.66
N ASP A 357 -2.76 -18.56 -9.30
CA ASP A 357 -2.23 -19.90 -9.51
C ASP A 357 -0.95 -19.88 -10.35
N LEU A 358 -0.96 -19.15 -11.46
CA LEU A 358 0.21 -19.01 -12.34
C LEU A 358 1.38 -18.31 -11.66
N GLN A 359 1.11 -17.27 -10.87
CA GLN A 359 2.13 -16.62 -10.05
C GLN A 359 2.68 -17.57 -8.98
N LYS A 360 1.82 -18.39 -8.38
CA LYS A 360 2.25 -19.41 -7.42
C LYS A 360 3.12 -20.48 -8.07
N LYS A 361 2.77 -20.91 -9.28
CA LYS A 361 3.59 -21.82 -10.09
C LYS A 361 5.00 -21.24 -10.33
N ASP A 362 5.10 -19.95 -10.70
CA ASP A 362 6.39 -19.29 -10.90
C ASP A 362 7.21 -19.25 -9.60
N PHE A 363 6.57 -19.08 -8.45
CA PHE A 363 7.22 -19.14 -7.14
C PHE A 363 7.68 -20.55 -6.71
N GLU A 364 7.03 -21.59 -7.22
CA GLU A 364 7.37 -22.99 -6.92
C GLU A 364 8.43 -23.54 -7.86
N HIS A 365 8.46 -23.08 -9.09
CA HIS A 365 9.43 -23.49 -10.12
C HIS A 365 9.49 -22.47 -11.25
N TYR A 366 10.46 -21.56 -11.18
CA TYR A 366 10.68 -20.56 -12.23
C TYR A 366 11.51 -21.11 -13.40
N GLY A 367 12.40 -22.06 -13.09
CA GLY A 367 13.26 -22.70 -14.09
C GLY A 367 14.51 -21.91 -14.46
N GLN A 368 14.69 -20.69 -13.91
CA GLN A 368 15.87 -19.87 -14.15
C GLN A 368 16.63 -19.63 -12.83
N PRO A 369 17.96 -19.63 -12.82
CA PRO A 369 18.73 -19.33 -11.62
C PRO A 369 18.58 -17.86 -11.23
N SER A 370 18.62 -17.58 -9.94
CA SER A 370 18.71 -16.23 -9.38
C SER A 370 20.13 -15.74 -9.35
N TYR A 371 20.35 -14.42 -9.52
CA TYR A 371 21.65 -13.78 -9.46
C TYR A 371 21.77 -12.83 -8.28
N LEU A 372 22.84 -13.01 -7.49
CA LEU A 372 23.17 -12.08 -6.40
C LEU A 372 24.69 -12.06 -6.16
N ARG A 373 25.28 -10.85 -6.08
CA ARG A 373 26.69 -10.62 -5.70
C ARG A 373 27.73 -11.38 -6.54
N GLY A 374 27.49 -11.52 -7.84
CA GLY A 374 28.40 -12.25 -8.73
C GLY A 374 28.10 -13.75 -8.86
N GLU A 375 27.15 -14.27 -8.11
CA GLU A 375 26.82 -15.69 -8.06
C GLU A 375 25.45 -15.98 -8.70
N TRP A 376 25.35 -17.08 -9.44
CA TRP A 376 24.12 -17.67 -9.94
C TRP A 376 23.74 -18.87 -9.09
N LYS A 377 22.49 -18.93 -8.63
CA LYS A 377 22.01 -20.02 -7.77
C LYS A 377 20.58 -20.40 -8.09
N GLN A 378 20.33 -21.72 -8.23
CA GLN A 378 18.98 -22.26 -8.18
C GLN A 378 18.43 -22.16 -6.75
N GLY A 379 17.15 -21.81 -6.60
CA GLY A 379 16.54 -21.65 -5.30
C GLY A 379 16.92 -20.37 -4.53
N GLY A 380 17.58 -19.42 -5.17
CA GLY A 380 17.84 -18.06 -4.66
C GLY A 380 18.33 -17.92 -3.22
N TRP A 381 18.01 -16.79 -2.59
CA TRP A 381 18.40 -16.44 -1.21
C TRP A 381 17.23 -15.83 -0.45
N TRP A 382 16.99 -16.27 0.79
CA TRP A 382 15.93 -15.71 1.64
C TRP A 382 16.09 -14.21 1.95
N TYR A 383 17.34 -13.70 1.96
CA TYR A 383 17.66 -12.29 2.21
C TYR A 383 17.79 -11.44 0.94
N TYR A 384 17.48 -11.98 -0.24
CA TYR A 384 17.62 -11.29 -1.52
C TYR A 384 16.97 -9.91 -1.52
N TYR A 385 15.73 -9.81 -1.06
CA TYR A 385 14.99 -8.55 -1.04
C TYR A 385 15.51 -7.59 0.02
N LEU A 386 15.93 -8.08 1.18
CA LEU A 386 16.57 -7.25 2.22
C LEU A 386 17.87 -6.64 1.72
N TYR A 387 18.71 -7.47 1.08
CA TYR A 387 19.95 -7.01 0.46
C TYR A 387 19.68 -6.01 -0.67
N GLY A 388 18.72 -6.31 -1.54
CA GLY A 388 18.31 -5.42 -2.62
C GLY A 388 17.81 -4.06 -2.14
N LEU A 389 16.98 -4.02 -1.09
CA LEU A 389 16.56 -2.77 -0.45
C LEU A 389 17.75 -2.01 0.15
N ALA A 390 18.65 -2.70 0.86
CA ALA A 390 19.82 -2.07 1.47
C ALA A 390 20.77 -1.44 0.43
N VAL A 391 20.95 -2.08 -0.73
CA VAL A 391 21.88 -1.58 -1.77
C VAL A 391 21.24 -0.56 -2.69
N LYS A 392 19.93 -0.71 -3.00
CA LYS A 392 19.24 0.15 -3.97
C LYS A 392 18.57 1.38 -3.37
N THR A 393 18.37 1.42 -2.05
CA THR A 393 17.85 2.62 -1.38
C THR A 393 19.00 3.63 -1.15
N PRO A 394 18.84 4.91 -1.46
CA PRO A 394 19.88 5.93 -1.24
C PRO A 394 20.34 6.01 0.21
N HIS A 395 21.63 6.22 0.45
CA HIS A 395 22.18 6.34 1.81
C HIS A 395 21.54 7.46 2.62
N GLY A 396 21.12 8.58 1.97
CA GLY A 396 20.36 9.63 2.63
C GLY A 396 19.02 9.15 3.18
N SER A 397 18.27 8.36 2.40
CA SER A 397 17.01 7.74 2.83
C SER A 397 17.25 6.74 3.97
N GLN A 398 18.30 5.92 3.89
CA GLN A 398 18.70 5.00 4.95
C GLN A 398 19.05 5.72 6.26
N ALA A 399 19.81 6.82 6.16
CA ALA A 399 20.17 7.63 7.34
C ALA A 399 18.93 8.24 8.00
N ILE A 400 17.96 8.74 7.22
CA ILE A 400 16.69 9.25 7.74
C ILE A 400 15.88 8.14 8.40
N LEU A 401 15.83 6.94 7.83
CA LEU A 401 15.15 5.79 8.42
C LEU A 401 15.82 5.36 9.73
N LEU A 402 17.14 5.29 9.79
CA LEU A 402 17.87 5.01 11.04
C LEU A 402 17.59 6.09 12.11
N LEU A 403 17.63 7.37 11.74
CA LEU A 403 17.26 8.46 12.62
C LEU A 403 15.82 8.33 13.13
N SER A 404 14.91 7.80 12.31
CA SER A 404 13.53 7.56 12.70
C SER A 404 13.40 6.53 13.81
N PHE A 405 14.14 5.42 13.73
CA PHE A 405 14.18 4.42 14.81
C PHE A 405 14.77 5.02 16.10
N VAL A 406 15.86 5.77 16.00
CA VAL A 406 16.46 6.46 17.15
C VAL A 406 15.47 7.44 17.76
N THR A 407 14.77 8.22 16.95
CA THR A 407 13.75 9.19 17.41
C THR A 407 12.64 8.49 18.17
N LEU A 408 12.13 7.38 17.64
CA LEU A 408 11.07 6.60 18.31
C LEU A 408 11.57 5.96 19.61
N ALA A 409 12.79 5.43 19.64
CA ALA A 409 13.40 4.85 20.86
C ALA A 409 13.60 5.91 21.95
N VAL A 410 14.11 7.10 21.60
CA VAL A 410 14.26 8.24 22.52
C VAL A 410 12.90 8.68 23.07
N TYR A 411 11.88 8.72 22.20
CA TYR A 411 10.52 9.04 22.62
C TYR A 411 10.00 8.05 23.68
N TRP A 412 10.08 6.76 23.41
CA TRP A 412 9.60 5.74 24.35
C TRP A 412 10.38 5.68 25.65
N HIS A 413 11.69 5.86 25.60
CA HIS A 413 12.52 5.89 26.80
C HIS A 413 12.10 7.08 27.72
N ARG A 414 11.95 8.27 27.15
CA ARG A 414 11.54 9.46 27.91
C ARG A 414 10.12 9.38 28.45
N SER A 415 9.20 8.79 27.67
CA SER A 415 7.81 8.58 28.08
C SER A 415 7.67 7.67 29.32
N ARG A 416 8.61 6.71 29.49
CA ARG A 416 8.64 5.80 30.66
C ARG A 416 9.34 6.40 31.87
N SER A 417 10.25 7.35 31.69
CA SER A 417 11.14 7.85 32.74
C SER A 417 10.56 9.04 33.53
N THR A 418 9.38 9.53 33.17
CA THR A 418 8.77 10.70 33.84
C THR A 418 7.42 10.31 34.45
N PRO A 419 7.37 9.82 35.71
CA PRO A 419 6.11 9.58 36.44
C PRO A 419 5.41 10.92 36.71
N GLY A 420 4.21 11.11 36.13
CA GLY A 420 3.38 12.32 36.40
C GLY A 420 3.80 13.59 35.65
N GLY A 421 4.86 13.56 34.85
CA GLY A 421 5.26 14.68 34.01
C GLY A 421 4.57 14.60 32.64
N GLU A 422 3.82 15.64 32.29
CA GLU A 422 3.44 15.87 30.91
C GLU A 422 4.67 15.65 30.04
N ALA A 423 4.58 14.77 29.07
CA ALA A 423 5.63 14.58 28.06
C ALA A 423 5.69 15.84 27.18
N ARG A 424 6.15 16.95 27.76
CA ARG A 424 6.23 18.31 27.15
C ARG A 424 7.06 18.37 25.90
N PHE A 425 7.75 17.26 25.55
CA PHE A 425 8.71 17.25 24.45
C PHE A 425 8.11 16.96 23.07
N ILE A 426 6.91 16.33 23.00
CA ILE A 426 6.25 16.02 21.73
C ILE A 426 4.73 16.21 21.89
N PRO A 427 4.20 17.42 21.78
CA PRO A 427 2.76 17.70 21.96
C PRO A 427 1.86 16.92 20.99
N SER A 428 2.36 16.55 19.81
CA SER A 428 1.58 15.83 18.79
C SER A 428 1.78 14.32 18.79
N ALA A 429 2.92 13.80 19.24
CA ALA A 429 3.20 12.36 19.29
C ALA A 429 2.59 11.68 20.53
N SER A 430 2.06 12.42 21.49
CA SER A 430 1.26 11.87 22.59
C SER A 430 0.02 11.09 22.09
N HIS A 431 -0.32 11.22 20.80
CA HIS A 431 -1.44 10.53 20.18
C HIS A 431 -1.06 9.25 19.41
N VAL A 432 0.24 9.00 19.13
CA VAL A 432 0.67 7.79 18.43
C VAL A 432 0.78 6.63 19.41
N ARG A 433 -0.06 5.64 19.24
CA ARG A 433 -0.10 4.43 20.07
C ARG A 433 0.63 3.28 19.37
N PRO A 434 1.10 2.25 20.09
CA PRO A 434 1.71 1.05 19.46
C PRO A 434 0.86 0.42 18.38
N ARG A 435 -0.49 0.46 18.51
CA ARG A 435 -1.43 -0.04 17.51
C ARG A 435 -1.42 0.74 16.19
N ASP A 436 -1.09 2.05 16.21
CA ASP A 436 -0.95 2.86 15.01
C ASP A 436 0.30 2.43 14.22
N LEU A 437 1.40 2.12 14.94
CA LEU A 437 2.61 1.56 14.34
C LEU A 437 2.39 0.14 13.83
N LEU A 438 1.61 -0.67 14.53
CA LEU A 438 1.20 -1.99 14.03
C LEU A 438 0.42 -1.87 12.71
N ALA A 439 -0.52 -0.93 12.62
CA ALA A 439 -1.27 -0.69 11.39
C ALA A 439 -0.38 -0.24 10.22
N LEU A 440 0.67 0.56 10.53
CA LEU A 440 1.65 0.98 9.52
C LEU A 440 2.57 -0.16 9.07
N SER A 441 2.97 -1.05 9.98
CA SER A 441 4.03 -2.04 9.73
C SER A 441 3.54 -3.41 9.30
N LEU A 442 2.31 -3.81 9.66
CA LEU A 442 1.82 -5.19 9.46
C LEU A 442 1.81 -5.59 7.98
N ALA A 443 1.20 -4.77 7.12
CA ALA A 443 1.10 -5.09 5.69
C ALA A 443 2.48 -5.15 4.99
N PRO A 444 3.38 -4.14 5.10
CA PRO A 444 4.68 -4.21 4.44
C PRO A 444 5.58 -5.32 4.98
N LEU A 445 5.54 -5.63 6.28
CA LEU A 445 6.30 -6.75 6.84
C LEU A 445 5.76 -8.09 6.34
N THR A 446 4.44 -8.27 6.30
CA THR A 446 3.84 -9.49 5.75
C THR A 446 4.22 -9.66 4.27
N LEU A 447 4.13 -8.59 3.46
CA LEU A 447 4.55 -8.63 2.07
C LEU A 447 6.03 -9.04 1.94
N LEU A 448 6.91 -8.42 2.74
CA LEU A 448 8.34 -8.72 2.72
C LEU A 448 8.62 -10.18 3.08
N VAL A 449 7.97 -10.71 4.12
CA VAL A 449 8.09 -12.11 4.54
C VAL A 449 7.56 -13.06 3.46
N LEU A 450 6.37 -12.81 2.92
CA LEU A 450 5.77 -13.64 1.89
C LEU A 450 6.63 -13.70 0.63
N VAL A 451 7.14 -12.55 0.16
CA VAL A 451 7.98 -12.51 -1.05
C VAL A 451 9.37 -13.12 -0.78
N SER A 452 9.96 -12.87 0.39
CA SER A 452 11.27 -13.44 0.76
C SER A 452 11.22 -14.95 0.98
N SER A 453 10.07 -15.51 1.33
CA SER A 453 9.89 -16.96 1.48
C SER A 453 9.80 -17.71 0.14
N GLN A 454 9.65 -17.00 -1.00
CA GLN A 454 9.56 -17.59 -2.33
C GLN A 454 10.97 -17.66 -2.98
N LEU A 455 11.76 -18.65 -2.62
CA LEU A 455 13.18 -18.72 -2.94
C LEU A 455 13.46 -18.95 -4.43
N GLU A 456 12.57 -19.68 -5.15
CA GLU A 456 12.75 -19.98 -6.57
C GLU A 456 12.60 -18.76 -7.50
N PHE A 457 12.13 -17.62 -6.96
CA PHE A 457 11.83 -16.43 -7.74
C PHE A 457 12.48 -15.15 -7.20
N ASN A 458 13.81 -15.14 -7.10
CA ASN A 458 14.58 -13.97 -6.64
C ASN A 458 15.12 -13.16 -7.84
N HIS A 459 14.25 -12.42 -8.54
CA HIS A 459 14.66 -11.71 -9.76
C HIS A 459 14.59 -10.19 -9.69
N HIS A 460 13.59 -9.61 -9.01
CA HIS A 460 13.35 -8.18 -9.09
C HIS A 460 12.99 -7.57 -7.73
N VAL A 461 13.73 -6.55 -7.27
CA VAL A 461 13.42 -5.78 -6.04
C VAL A 461 12.05 -5.09 -6.11
N ARG A 462 11.50 -4.87 -7.31
CA ARG A 462 10.17 -4.26 -7.51
C ARG A 462 9.02 -4.99 -6.80
N TYR A 463 9.17 -6.27 -6.47
CA TYR A 463 8.15 -7.01 -5.71
C TYR A 463 7.97 -6.50 -4.28
N VAL A 464 8.98 -5.84 -3.72
CA VAL A 464 8.96 -5.22 -2.40
C VAL A 464 8.93 -3.69 -2.47
N LEU A 465 8.74 -3.10 -3.66
CA LEU A 465 8.61 -1.66 -3.85
C LEU A 465 7.55 -1.03 -2.92
N PRO A 466 6.39 -1.66 -2.67
CA PRO A 466 5.39 -1.12 -1.75
C PRO A 466 5.91 -0.85 -0.34
N VAL A 467 6.93 -1.59 0.13
CA VAL A 467 7.52 -1.41 1.47
C VAL A 467 8.08 0.00 1.66
N LEU A 468 8.62 0.61 0.58
CA LEU A 468 9.22 1.94 0.63
C LEU A 468 8.22 3.03 1.02
N GLY A 469 6.99 3.00 0.50
CA GLY A 469 5.96 3.98 0.85
C GLY A 469 5.66 3.98 2.36
N PHE A 470 5.52 2.81 2.97
CA PHE A 470 5.31 2.68 4.42
C PHE A 470 6.54 3.13 5.22
N ALA A 471 7.74 2.80 4.76
CA ALA A 471 8.99 3.26 5.37
C ALA A 471 9.09 4.79 5.35
N TYR A 472 8.65 5.45 4.26
CA TYR A 472 8.67 6.91 4.17
C TYR A 472 7.58 7.57 5.02
N VAL A 473 6.42 6.96 5.19
CA VAL A 473 5.44 7.40 6.21
C VAL A 473 6.07 7.34 7.60
N PHE A 474 6.78 6.27 7.93
CA PHE A 474 7.51 6.14 9.20
C PHE A 474 8.61 7.19 9.34
N ALA A 475 9.36 7.48 8.27
CA ALA A 475 10.45 8.45 8.25
C ALA A 475 10.01 9.88 8.67
N GLY A 476 8.74 10.21 8.49
CA GLY A 476 8.17 11.49 8.93
C GLY A 476 8.32 11.78 10.43
N VAL A 477 8.57 10.76 11.27
CA VAL A 477 8.83 10.96 12.72
C VAL A 477 10.03 11.87 12.93
N THR A 478 10.99 11.93 12.03
CA THR A 478 12.18 12.79 12.12
C THR A 478 11.86 14.28 12.13
N ALA A 479 10.65 14.69 11.70
CA ALA A 479 10.18 16.06 11.80
C ALA A 479 10.25 16.62 13.24
N PHE A 480 10.29 15.76 14.27
CA PHE A 480 10.43 16.18 15.65
C PHE A 480 11.72 16.92 15.95
N TRP A 481 12.79 16.60 15.27
CA TRP A 481 14.08 17.25 15.46
C TRP A 481 14.12 18.70 14.97
N PHE A 482 13.15 19.09 14.16
CA PHE A 482 13.08 20.37 13.47
C PHE A 482 11.96 21.30 13.97
N ARG A 483 11.32 21.00 15.12
CA ARG A 483 10.27 21.87 15.68
C ARG A 483 10.87 23.05 16.43
N PRO A 484 10.38 24.29 16.19
CA PRO A 484 10.75 25.43 17.00
C PRO A 484 10.31 25.19 18.47
N ARG A 485 11.19 25.48 19.44
CA ARG A 485 10.80 25.57 20.83
C ARG A 485 9.78 26.70 20.90
N ARG A 486 8.55 26.45 21.29
CA ARG A 486 7.70 27.50 21.85
C ARG A 486 8.40 27.94 23.14
N THR A 487 9.13 29.05 23.09
CA THR A 487 9.49 29.79 24.30
C THR A 487 8.15 30.13 24.95
N ALA A 488 7.92 29.61 26.16
CA ALA A 488 6.89 30.16 27.04
C ALA A 488 7.25 31.64 27.24
N VAL A 489 6.59 32.49 26.45
CA VAL A 489 6.55 33.92 26.77
C VAL A 489 5.61 33.97 27.95
N GLY A 490 6.21 34.36 29.14
CA GLY A 490 5.53 34.56 30.39
C GLY A 490 4.47 35.67 30.34
#